data_eaf7fe0ac9981be273c9997a8f761e5a
#
_entry.id   eaf7fe0ac9981be273c9997a8f761e5a
#
_cell.length_a   1.000
_cell.length_b   1.000
_cell.length_c   1.000
_cell.angle_alpha   90.00
_cell.angle_beta   90.00
_cell.angle_gamma   90.00
#
_symmetry.space_group_name_H-M   'P 1'
#
loop_
_entity.id
_entity.type
_entity.pdbx_description
1 polymer ?
#
loop_
_entity_poly.entity_id
_entity_poly.type
_entity_poly.pdbx_seq_one_letter_code
_entity_poly.pdbx_strand_id
1 'polypeptide(L)'
;TLKIKATIFMPKTTPSIKVEEVKKMKSKVMLIGDNFDEALEAALKFCKKNKLPFIHPFDDPEVISGQGTIGKEIFEEFEEDLHAIFVAVGGGGLISGLGAYIKNKNPNVKIIAVEAEDAAGLNQSIKFGKRIKLEKVGLFADGAAAKQIGLNNYKVIMEWLDDSITVSTDEICAAVKDTFIDTRTVPEPTGALALAGLKKYVTKKKLKNKNLIATYCGSNLNFESLAHIAVSYTHLRAHETSTY
;
A
#
# COMPACT_ATOMS: atom_id res chain seq x y z
N THR A 1 13.06 11.84 19.10
CA THR A 1 11.78 12.42 18.64
C THR A 1 11.81 13.92 18.72
N LEU A 2 11.26 14.61 17.72
CA LEU A 2 11.30 16.07 17.55
C LEU A 2 10.45 16.84 18.58
N LYS A 3 9.76 16.17 19.51
CA LYS A 3 8.83 16.75 20.52
C LYS A 3 7.75 17.67 19.92
N ILE A 4 7.35 17.43 18.67
CA ILE A 4 6.30 18.19 17.98
C ILE A 4 4.94 17.69 18.46
N LYS A 5 4.02 18.60 18.79
CA LYS A 5 2.63 18.25 19.11
C LYS A 5 1.89 17.94 17.80
N ALA A 6 1.38 16.72 17.68
CA ALA A 6 0.59 16.29 16.53
C ALA A 6 -0.89 16.04 16.93
N THR A 7 -1.80 16.35 16.02
CA THR A 7 -3.20 15.92 16.09
C THR A 7 -3.48 15.07 14.86
N ILE A 8 -3.85 13.81 15.11
CA ILE A 8 -4.07 12.81 14.06
C ILE A 8 -5.57 12.56 13.92
N PHE A 9 -6.08 12.71 12.71
CA PHE A 9 -7.47 12.41 12.38
C PHE A 9 -7.55 11.03 11.74
N MET A 10 -8.44 10.21 12.24
CA MET A 10 -8.69 8.84 11.76
C MET A 10 -10.18 8.57 11.65
N PRO A 11 -10.63 7.75 10.69
CA PRO A 11 -11.99 7.23 10.69
C PRO A 11 -12.30 6.46 11.98
N LYS A 12 -13.57 6.43 12.39
CA LYS A 12 -14.02 5.60 13.52
C LYS A 12 -13.82 4.10 13.29
N THR A 13 -13.76 3.70 12.02
CA THR A 13 -13.51 2.32 11.56
C THR A 13 -12.05 1.89 11.65
N THR A 14 -11.14 2.81 12.03
CA THR A 14 -9.70 2.48 12.16
C THR A 14 -9.49 1.40 13.22
N PRO A 15 -8.73 0.32 12.92
CA PRO A 15 -8.41 -0.73 13.88
C PRO A 15 -7.83 -0.17 15.18
N SER A 16 -8.30 -0.70 16.33
CA SER A 16 -7.91 -0.21 17.65
C SER A 16 -6.40 -0.21 17.88
N ILE A 17 -5.71 -1.23 17.37
CA ILE A 17 -4.26 -1.32 17.47
C ILE A 17 -3.54 -0.09 16.88
N LYS A 18 -4.00 0.41 15.72
CA LYS A 18 -3.41 1.61 15.07
C LYS A 18 -3.69 2.87 15.89
N VAL A 19 -4.90 2.99 16.46
CA VAL A 19 -5.29 4.12 17.32
C VAL A 19 -4.46 4.14 18.61
N GLU A 20 -4.29 3.00 19.25
CA GLU A 20 -3.53 2.84 20.49
C GLU A 20 -2.05 3.17 20.30
N GLU A 21 -1.43 2.71 19.22
CA GLU A 21 -0.03 3.01 18.93
C GLU A 21 0.21 4.52 18.74
N VAL A 22 -0.69 5.22 18.05
CA VAL A 22 -0.58 6.68 17.89
C VAL A 22 -0.76 7.41 19.23
N LYS A 23 -1.67 6.93 20.09
CA LYS A 23 -1.83 7.48 21.45
C LYS A 23 -0.60 7.28 22.32
N LYS A 24 0.06 6.10 22.24
CA LYS A 24 1.33 5.83 22.96
C LYS A 24 2.44 6.82 22.57
N MET A 25 2.43 7.32 21.34
CA MET A 25 3.33 8.38 20.89
C MET A 25 2.97 9.78 21.41
N LYS A 26 1.99 9.87 22.36
CA LYS A 26 1.50 11.13 22.96
C LYS A 26 0.89 12.11 21.96
N SER A 27 0.42 11.63 20.82
CA SER A 27 -0.32 12.41 19.84
C SER A 27 -1.80 12.50 20.22
N LYS A 28 -2.43 13.62 19.90
CA LYS A 28 -3.90 13.76 20.03
C LYS A 28 -4.58 13.02 18.89
N VAL A 29 -5.45 12.04 19.20
CA VAL A 29 -6.23 11.32 18.19
C VAL A 29 -7.65 11.85 18.17
N MET A 30 -8.17 12.10 16.97
CA MET A 30 -9.54 12.51 16.69
C MET A 30 -10.18 11.45 15.76
N LEU A 31 -11.11 10.66 16.31
CA LEU A 31 -11.86 9.67 15.53
C LEU A 31 -13.12 10.34 14.96
N ILE A 32 -13.13 10.61 13.65
CA ILE A 32 -14.19 11.36 12.97
C ILE A 32 -14.49 10.74 11.62
N GLY A 33 -15.80 10.60 11.31
CA GLY A 33 -16.27 9.98 10.09
C GLY A 33 -16.10 8.46 10.07
N ASP A 34 -16.59 7.84 9.02
CA ASP A 34 -16.58 6.39 8.85
C ASP A 34 -15.62 5.94 7.73
N ASN A 35 -14.99 6.91 7.04
CA ASN A 35 -14.01 6.67 5.97
C ASN A 35 -12.94 7.76 5.95
N PHE A 36 -11.89 7.51 5.14
CA PHE A 36 -10.77 8.43 4.99
C PHE A 36 -11.17 9.83 4.53
N ASP A 37 -12.08 9.95 3.55
CA ASP A 37 -12.48 11.26 2.99
C ASP A 37 -13.14 12.15 4.07
N GLU A 38 -13.98 11.59 4.94
CA GLU A 38 -14.64 12.31 6.03
C GLU A 38 -13.63 12.75 7.12
N ALA A 39 -12.69 11.88 7.47
CA ALA A 39 -11.62 12.22 8.40
C ALA A 39 -10.71 13.32 7.83
N LEU A 40 -10.38 13.27 6.53
CA LEU A 40 -9.61 14.27 5.82
C LEU A 40 -10.31 15.63 5.83
N GLU A 41 -11.61 15.67 5.50
CA GLU A 41 -12.39 16.91 5.50
C GLU A 41 -12.41 17.56 6.90
N ALA A 42 -12.60 16.75 7.94
CA ALA A 42 -12.57 17.21 9.33
C ALA A 42 -11.18 17.77 9.71
N ALA A 43 -10.10 17.09 9.30
CA ALA A 43 -8.74 17.55 9.52
C ALA A 43 -8.48 18.90 8.85
N LEU A 44 -8.86 19.05 7.59
CA LEU A 44 -8.70 20.31 6.85
C LEU A 44 -9.47 21.47 7.49
N LYS A 45 -10.74 21.23 7.91
CA LYS A 45 -11.53 22.22 8.66
C LYS A 45 -10.87 22.61 9.97
N PHE A 46 -10.34 21.63 10.69
CA PHE A 46 -9.64 21.87 11.96
C PHE A 46 -8.36 22.68 11.76
N CYS A 47 -7.53 22.33 10.79
CA CYS A 47 -6.30 23.06 10.47
C CYS A 47 -6.60 24.50 10.08
N LYS A 48 -7.59 24.74 9.21
CA LYS A 48 -8.01 26.10 8.81
C LYS A 48 -8.48 26.93 10.01
N LYS A 49 -9.34 26.37 10.86
CA LYS A 49 -9.86 27.05 12.06
C LYS A 49 -8.76 27.44 13.05
N ASN A 50 -7.78 26.57 13.24
CA ASN A 50 -6.73 26.74 14.24
C ASN A 50 -5.43 27.32 13.68
N LYS A 51 -5.39 27.66 12.38
CA LYS A 51 -4.20 28.15 11.66
C LYS A 51 -2.98 27.21 11.79
N LEU A 52 -3.24 25.91 11.70
CA LEU A 52 -2.22 24.87 11.77
C LEU A 52 -1.87 24.35 10.38
N PRO A 53 -0.61 23.94 10.15
CA PRO A 53 -0.25 23.25 8.92
C PRO A 53 -0.97 21.92 8.83
N PHE A 54 -1.36 21.51 7.63
CA PHE A 54 -1.86 20.19 7.32
C PHE A 54 -0.78 19.44 6.54
N ILE A 55 -0.45 18.24 6.98
CA ILE A 55 0.45 17.34 6.28
C ILE A 55 -0.40 16.22 5.70
N HIS A 56 -0.48 16.16 4.36
CA HIS A 56 -1.25 15.11 3.70
C HIS A 56 -0.52 13.77 3.84
N PRO A 57 -1.20 12.67 4.21
CA PRO A 57 -0.54 11.40 4.54
C PRO A 57 0.16 10.71 3.36
N PHE A 58 -0.17 11.08 2.12
CA PHE A 58 0.43 10.47 0.93
C PHE A 58 0.55 11.39 -0.29
N ASP A 59 -0.14 12.53 -0.35
CA ASP A 59 -0.16 13.42 -1.53
C ASP A 59 0.51 14.78 -1.26
N ASP A 60 1.47 14.79 -0.38
CA ASP A 60 2.33 15.93 -0.07
C ASP A 60 3.72 15.69 -0.68
N PRO A 61 4.30 16.65 -1.43
CA PRO A 61 5.61 16.49 -2.05
C PRO A 61 6.73 16.08 -1.08
N GLU A 62 6.75 16.64 0.13
CA GLU A 62 7.74 16.31 1.16
C GLU A 62 7.55 14.88 1.68
N VAL A 63 6.29 14.44 1.85
CA VAL A 63 5.97 13.07 2.24
C VAL A 63 6.35 12.09 1.13
N ILE A 64 6.04 12.40 -0.12
CA ILE A 64 6.44 11.61 -1.29
C ILE A 64 7.96 11.49 -1.37
N SER A 65 8.67 12.60 -1.21
CA SER A 65 10.15 12.64 -1.19
C SER A 65 10.72 11.76 -0.08
N GLY A 66 10.11 11.79 1.12
CA GLY A 66 10.47 10.92 2.23
C GLY A 66 10.35 9.42 1.89
N GLN A 67 9.34 9.02 1.10
CA GLN A 67 9.21 7.63 0.64
C GLN A 67 10.31 7.22 -0.36
N GLY A 68 10.97 8.18 -1.00
CA GLY A 68 12.11 7.95 -1.87
C GLY A 68 13.31 7.33 -1.15
N THR A 69 13.42 7.47 0.18
CA THR A 69 14.50 6.86 0.97
C THR A 69 14.47 5.33 0.88
N ILE A 70 13.31 4.71 0.76
CA ILE A 70 13.16 3.27 0.54
C ILE A 70 13.78 2.86 -0.79
N GLY A 71 13.53 3.65 -1.85
CA GLY A 71 14.15 3.44 -3.15
C GLY A 71 15.67 3.58 -3.10
N LYS A 72 16.18 4.53 -2.29
CA LYS A 72 17.61 4.71 -2.07
C LYS A 72 18.23 3.47 -1.41
N GLU A 73 17.67 3.00 -0.31
CA GLU A 73 18.16 1.82 0.41
C GLU A 73 18.16 0.58 -0.48
N ILE A 74 17.07 0.34 -1.24
CA ILE A 74 16.99 -0.77 -2.20
C ILE A 74 18.08 -0.65 -3.27
N PHE A 75 18.28 0.55 -3.84
CA PHE A 75 19.26 0.76 -4.90
C PHE A 75 20.69 0.53 -4.39
N GLU A 76 21.03 1.01 -3.20
CA GLU A 76 22.36 0.84 -2.60
C GLU A 76 22.69 -0.63 -2.31
N GLU A 77 21.69 -1.49 -2.06
CA GLU A 77 21.89 -2.91 -1.79
C GLU A 77 21.88 -3.79 -3.04
N PHE A 78 21.14 -3.41 -4.09
CA PHE A 78 20.89 -4.25 -5.28
C PHE A 78 21.25 -3.56 -6.60
N GLU A 79 22.24 -2.69 -6.63
CA GLU A 79 22.56 -1.72 -7.69
C GLU A 79 22.58 -2.30 -9.13
N GLU A 80 23.14 -3.51 -9.34
CA GLU A 80 23.47 -3.99 -10.68
C GLU A 80 22.51 -5.04 -11.27
N ASP A 81 21.69 -5.72 -10.47
CA ASP A 81 20.96 -6.92 -10.95
C ASP A 81 19.44 -6.91 -10.63
N LEU A 82 18.88 -5.75 -10.34
CA LEU A 82 17.47 -5.63 -10.03
C LEU A 82 16.61 -5.56 -11.29
N HIS A 83 15.69 -6.52 -11.44
CA HIS A 83 14.79 -6.55 -12.60
C HIS A 83 13.50 -5.78 -12.37
N ALA A 84 12.84 -5.98 -11.23
CA ALA A 84 11.58 -5.32 -10.93
C ALA A 84 11.33 -5.16 -9.43
N ILE A 85 10.60 -4.09 -9.06
CA ILE A 85 10.10 -3.84 -7.71
C ILE A 85 8.57 -3.79 -7.75
N PHE A 86 7.93 -4.57 -6.89
CA PHE A 86 6.48 -4.61 -6.70
C PHE A 86 6.12 -3.77 -5.48
N VAL A 87 5.19 -2.85 -5.65
CA VAL A 87 4.84 -1.88 -4.61
C VAL A 87 3.34 -1.85 -4.38
N ALA A 88 2.93 -2.02 -3.12
CA ALA A 88 1.53 -1.87 -2.72
C ALA A 88 1.06 -0.42 -2.93
N VAL A 89 -0.14 -0.25 -3.52
CA VAL A 89 -0.70 1.05 -3.84
C VAL A 89 -2.07 1.25 -3.19
N GLY A 90 -2.17 2.33 -2.42
CA GLY A 90 -3.42 2.93 -1.99
C GLY A 90 -3.48 4.36 -2.51
N GLY A 91 -3.10 5.35 -1.71
CA GLY A 91 -3.01 6.76 -2.13
C GLY A 91 -1.85 7.09 -3.07
N GLY A 92 -0.87 6.20 -3.23
CA GLY A 92 0.22 6.30 -4.19
C GLY A 92 1.52 6.92 -3.66
N GLY A 93 1.59 7.36 -2.40
CA GLY A 93 2.78 8.05 -1.86
C GLY A 93 4.05 7.18 -1.89
N LEU A 94 3.93 5.92 -1.44
CA LEU A 94 5.06 4.98 -1.41
C LEU A 94 5.63 4.74 -2.81
N ILE A 95 4.80 4.32 -3.75
CA ILE A 95 5.25 4.00 -5.10
C ILE A 95 5.78 5.24 -5.82
N SER A 96 5.20 6.43 -5.58
CA SER A 96 5.66 7.68 -6.19
C SER A 96 7.09 8.03 -5.75
N GLY A 97 7.37 8.00 -4.45
CA GLY A 97 8.69 8.34 -3.94
C GLY A 97 9.75 7.30 -4.29
N LEU A 98 9.44 6.02 -4.01
CA LEU A 98 10.33 4.90 -4.33
C LEU A 98 10.63 4.84 -5.82
N GLY A 99 9.57 4.86 -6.65
CA GLY A 99 9.70 4.72 -8.10
C GLY A 99 10.45 5.89 -8.74
N ALA A 100 10.17 7.13 -8.33
CA ALA A 100 10.90 8.31 -8.82
C ALA A 100 12.41 8.20 -8.53
N TYR A 101 12.79 7.74 -7.34
CA TYR A 101 14.20 7.55 -7.00
C TYR A 101 14.85 6.47 -7.88
N ILE A 102 14.23 5.28 -7.93
CA ILE A 102 14.76 4.13 -8.71
C ILE A 102 14.87 4.49 -10.21
N LYS A 103 13.82 5.07 -10.79
CA LYS A 103 13.81 5.42 -12.22
C LYS A 103 14.84 6.50 -12.58
N ASN A 104 15.13 7.40 -11.65
CA ASN A 104 16.21 8.37 -11.83
C ASN A 104 17.59 7.72 -11.81
N LYS A 105 17.80 6.69 -10.98
CA LYS A 105 19.08 5.97 -10.86
C LYS A 105 19.27 4.90 -11.93
N ASN A 106 18.25 4.08 -12.14
CA ASN A 106 18.25 3.00 -13.14
C ASN A 106 16.88 2.89 -13.82
N PRO A 107 16.65 3.52 -14.97
CA PRO A 107 15.37 3.50 -15.67
C PRO A 107 14.97 2.11 -16.19
N ASN A 108 15.89 1.15 -16.25
CA ASN A 108 15.63 -0.22 -16.70
C ASN A 108 14.93 -1.09 -15.63
N VAL A 109 15.03 -0.73 -14.35
CA VAL A 109 14.32 -1.43 -13.28
C VAL A 109 12.83 -1.16 -13.41
N LYS A 110 12.03 -2.21 -13.50
CA LYS A 110 10.58 -2.09 -13.62
C LYS A 110 9.94 -1.80 -12.27
N ILE A 111 9.02 -0.85 -12.26
CA ILE A 111 8.20 -0.54 -11.10
C ILE A 111 6.77 -1.00 -11.38
N ILE A 112 6.31 -1.97 -10.60
CA ILE A 112 5.00 -2.61 -10.78
C ILE A 112 4.07 -2.23 -9.63
N ALA A 113 2.98 -1.55 -9.94
CA ALA A 113 1.94 -1.22 -8.98
C ALA A 113 1.10 -2.45 -8.66
N VAL A 114 0.80 -2.67 -7.37
CA VAL A 114 -0.08 -3.75 -6.92
C VAL A 114 -1.21 -3.18 -6.09
N GLU A 115 -2.45 -3.46 -6.49
CA GLU A 115 -3.67 -3.02 -5.79
C GLU A 115 -4.57 -4.22 -5.48
N ALA A 116 -5.36 -4.14 -4.42
CA ALA A 116 -6.46 -5.07 -4.20
C ALA A 116 -7.56 -4.82 -5.26
N GLU A 117 -8.20 -5.88 -5.77
CA GLU A 117 -9.22 -5.78 -6.83
C GLU A 117 -10.39 -4.86 -6.45
N ASP A 118 -10.75 -4.84 -5.17
CA ASP A 118 -11.84 -4.02 -4.61
C ASP A 118 -11.41 -2.60 -4.20
N ALA A 119 -10.13 -2.23 -4.43
CA ALA A 119 -9.56 -0.90 -4.17
C ALA A 119 -8.61 -0.43 -5.29
N ALA A 120 -8.84 -0.84 -6.54
CA ALA A 120 -7.94 -0.66 -7.69
C ALA A 120 -8.11 0.71 -8.37
N GLY A 121 -7.90 1.80 -7.64
CA GLY A 121 -8.09 3.17 -8.13
C GLY A 121 -7.06 3.60 -9.17
N LEU A 122 -5.79 3.21 -9.02
CA LEU A 122 -4.75 3.50 -9.99
C LEU A 122 -4.95 2.69 -11.27
N ASN A 123 -5.22 1.38 -11.16
CA ASN A 123 -5.44 0.52 -12.31
C ASN A 123 -6.60 1.01 -13.18
N GLN A 124 -7.72 1.41 -12.55
CA GLN A 124 -8.82 2.03 -13.30
C GLN A 124 -8.42 3.38 -13.91
N SER A 125 -7.63 4.18 -13.20
CA SER A 125 -7.16 5.48 -13.70
C SER A 125 -6.28 5.33 -14.93
N ILE A 126 -5.41 4.32 -14.96
CA ILE A 126 -4.59 3.96 -16.13
C ILE A 126 -5.49 3.55 -17.29
N LYS A 127 -6.43 2.62 -17.04
CA LYS A 127 -7.35 2.09 -18.06
C LYS A 127 -8.18 3.19 -18.73
N PHE A 128 -8.62 4.19 -17.98
CA PHE A 128 -9.46 5.29 -18.49
C PHE A 128 -8.67 6.53 -18.89
N GLY A 129 -7.36 6.56 -18.71
CA GLY A 129 -6.50 7.71 -19.04
C GLY A 129 -6.75 8.95 -18.20
N LYS A 130 -7.42 8.82 -17.05
CA LYS A 130 -7.75 9.93 -16.14
C LYS A 130 -7.85 9.43 -14.69
N ARG A 131 -7.58 10.31 -13.73
CA ARG A 131 -7.70 9.98 -12.31
C ARG A 131 -9.14 9.65 -11.92
N ILE A 132 -9.42 8.40 -11.56
CA ILE A 132 -10.74 7.89 -11.19
C ILE A 132 -10.90 7.94 -9.66
N LYS A 133 -12.10 8.33 -9.21
CA LYS A 133 -12.54 8.16 -7.82
C LYS A 133 -13.50 6.98 -7.75
N LEU A 134 -13.16 5.98 -6.95
CA LEU A 134 -14.00 4.81 -6.70
C LEU A 134 -15.19 5.21 -5.82
N GLU A 135 -16.36 4.68 -6.10
CA GLU A 135 -17.54 4.88 -5.25
C GLU A 135 -17.38 4.18 -3.90
N LYS A 136 -16.88 2.95 -3.95
CA LYS A 136 -16.64 2.08 -2.78
C LYS A 136 -15.26 1.46 -2.88
N VAL A 137 -14.69 1.12 -1.75
CA VAL A 137 -13.44 0.35 -1.62
C VAL A 137 -13.63 -0.75 -0.60
N GLY A 138 -13.00 -1.90 -0.85
CA GLY A 138 -12.88 -2.96 0.14
C GLY A 138 -11.97 -2.55 1.30
N LEU A 139 -12.20 -3.13 2.46
CA LEU A 139 -11.47 -2.82 3.68
C LEU A 139 -10.58 -3.97 4.16
N PHE A 140 -10.47 -5.04 3.37
CA PHE A 140 -9.61 -6.16 3.76
C PHE A 140 -8.13 -5.73 3.81
N ALA A 141 -7.64 -5.04 2.79
CA ALA A 141 -6.33 -4.39 2.77
C ALA A 141 -6.48 -2.90 3.17
N ASP A 142 -6.91 -2.64 4.41
CA ASP A 142 -7.33 -1.33 4.91
C ASP A 142 -6.28 -0.22 4.77
N GLY A 143 -4.99 -0.56 4.89
CA GLY A 143 -3.89 0.38 4.69
C GLY A 143 -3.73 0.87 3.24
N ALA A 144 -4.33 0.17 2.26
CA ALA A 144 -4.37 0.55 0.85
C ALA A 144 -5.78 0.98 0.37
N ALA A 145 -6.77 1.04 1.26
CA ALA A 145 -8.17 1.33 0.93
C ALA A 145 -8.43 2.83 0.64
N ALA A 146 -7.77 3.38 -0.36
CA ALA A 146 -7.97 4.75 -0.81
C ALA A 146 -8.96 4.79 -1.99
N LYS A 147 -9.99 5.64 -1.89
CA LYS A 147 -10.96 5.81 -3.00
C LYS A 147 -10.36 6.44 -4.24
N GLN A 148 -9.27 7.17 -4.09
CA GLN A 148 -8.64 7.85 -5.20
C GLN A 148 -7.15 8.02 -4.94
N ILE A 149 -6.33 7.79 -5.95
CA ILE A 149 -4.90 8.12 -5.90
C ILE A 149 -4.70 9.64 -5.75
N GLY A 150 -3.66 10.06 -5.04
CA GLY A 150 -3.30 11.47 -4.91
C GLY A 150 -3.05 12.14 -6.26
N LEU A 151 -3.30 13.43 -6.35
CA LEU A 151 -3.12 14.16 -7.61
C LEU A 151 -1.64 14.27 -8.01
N ASN A 152 -0.77 14.60 -7.04
CA ASN A 152 0.67 14.66 -7.27
C ASN A 152 1.21 13.26 -7.57
N ASN A 153 0.78 12.25 -6.80
CA ASN A 153 1.14 10.86 -7.02
C ASN A 153 0.77 10.37 -8.41
N TYR A 154 -0.46 10.65 -8.87
CA TYR A 154 -0.91 10.25 -10.19
C TYR A 154 -0.03 10.84 -11.31
N LYS A 155 0.30 12.14 -11.22
CA LYS A 155 1.16 12.80 -12.19
C LYS A 155 2.54 12.14 -12.27
N VAL A 156 3.16 11.94 -11.10
CA VAL A 156 4.51 11.36 -11.00
C VAL A 156 4.53 9.91 -11.49
N ILE A 157 3.57 9.10 -11.07
CA ILE A 157 3.50 7.68 -11.45
C ILE A 157 3.30 7.51 -12.96
N MET A 158 2.43 8.32 -13.57
CA MET A 158 2.14 8.21 -15.01
C MET A 158 3.32 8.53 -15.93
N GLU A 159 4.40 9.13 -15.41
CA GLU A 159 5.61 9.40 -16.20
C GLU A 159 6.47 8.15 -16.41
N TRP A 160 6.42 7.17 -15.52
CA TRP A 160 7.40 6.09 -15.51
C TRP A 160 6.88 4.70 -15.07
N LEU A 161 5.62 4.53 -14.74
CA LEU A 161 5.08 3.24 -14.32
C LEU A 161 5.16 2.22 -15.45
N ASP A 162 5.70 1.03 -15.17
CA ASP A 162 5.87 -0.02 -16.19
C ASP A 162 4.64 -0.93 -16.29
N ASP A 163 3.98 -1.28 -15.17
CA ASP A 163 2.80 -2.17 -15.19
C ASP A 163 1.98 -1.97 -13.91
N SER A 164 0.73 -2.41 -13.94
CA SER A 164 -0.19 -2.42 -12.80
C SER A 164 -0.93 -3.74 -12.74
N ILE A 165 -0.98 -4.32 -11.54
CA ILE A 165 -1.61 -5.62 -11.27
C ILE A 165 -2.62 -5.46 -10.15
N THR A 166 -3.78 -6.11 -10.31
CA THR A 166 -4.73 -6.30 -9.22
C THR A 166 -4.67 -7.72 -8.68
N VAL A 167 -4.89 -7.89 -7.38
CA VAL A 167 -4.91 -9.18 -6.69
C VAL A 167 -6.18 -9.34 -5.87
N SER A 168 -6.67 -10.57 -5.81
CA SER A 168 -7.85 -10.92 -5.02
C SER A 168 -7.52 -11.03 -3.52
N THR A 169 -8.55 -11.04 -2.69
CA THR A 169 -8.41 -11.30 -1.25
C THR A 169 -7.71 -12.64 -0.99
N ASP A 170 -8.03 -13.67 -1.77
CA ASP A 170 -7.42 -14.99 -1.62
C ASP A 170 -5.93 -14.99 -1.97
N GLU A 171 -5.54 -14.29 -3.04
CA GLU A 171 -4.12 -14.12 -3.40
C GLU A 171 -3.34 -13.39 -2.30
N ILE A 172 -3.97 -12.40 -1.64
CA ILE A 172 -3.39 -11.69 -0.50
C ILE A 172 -3.24 -12.64 0.70
N CYS A 173 -4.28 -13.43 1.05
CA CYS A 173 -4.23 -14.42 2.13
C CYS A 173 -3.14 -15.47 1.90
N ALA A 174 -2.98 -15.95 0.66
CA ALA A 174 -1.90 -16.85 0.30
C ALA A 174 -0.52 -16.21 0.52
N ALA A 175 -0.34 -14.94 0.16
CA ALA A 175 0.91 -14.23 0.37
C ALA A 175 1.20 -14.00 1.87
N VAL A 176 0.20 -13.71 2.70
CA VAL A 176 0.35 -13.63 4.17
C VAL A 176 0.87 -14.97 4.73
N LYS A 177 0.26 -16.07 4.32
CA LYS A 177 0.67 -17.41 4.76
C LYS A 177 2.09 -17.73 4.34
N ASP A 178 2.44 -17.49 3.06
CA ASP A 178 3.77 -17.81 2.56
C ASP A 178 4.84 -16.99 3.29
N THR A 179 4.59 -15.69 3.52
CA THR A 179 5.46 -14.85 4.34
C THR A 179 5.68 -15.45 5.72
N PHE A 180 4.60 -15.91 6.39
CA PHE A 180 4.71 -16.55 7.70
C PHE A 180 5.51 -17.85 7.65
N ILE A 181 5.29 -18.70 6.64
CA ILE A 181 6.02 -19.96 6.49
C ILE A 181 7.52 -19.70 6.31
N ASP A 182 7.89 -18.73 5.49
CA ASP A 182 9.28 -18.49 5.11
C ASP A 182 10.05 -17.68 6.15
N THR A 183 9.40 -16.69 6.78
CA THR A 183 10.08 -15.71 7.65
C THR A 183 9.67 -15.74 9.11
N ARG A 184 8.59 -16.45 9.46
CA ARG A 184 7.91 -16.42 10.77
C ARG A 184 7.37 -15.03 11.15
N THR A 185 7.22 -14.15 10.18
CA THR A 185 6.61 -12.83 10.34
C THR A 185 5.20 -12.84 9.77
N VAL A 186 4.27 -12.15 10.43
CA VAL A 186 2.87 -12.04 9.94
C VAL A 186 2.65 -10.64 9.39
N PRO A 187 2.55 -10.47 8.07
CA PRO A 187 2.12 -9.18 7.49
C PRO A 187 0.64 -8.93 7.73
N GLU A 188 0.26 -7.67 7.83
CA GLU A 188 -1.13 -7.29 7.59
C GLU A 188 -1.48 -7.49 6.09
N PRO A 189 -2.77 -7.58 5.71
CA PRO A 189 -3.15 -7.78 4.31
C PRO A 189 -2.51 -6.79 3.34
N THR A 190 -2.46 -5.51 3.69
CA THR A 190 -1.76 -4.49 2.89
C THR A 190 -0.25 -4.76 2.79
N GLY A 191 0.36 -5.25 3.86
CA GLY A 191 1.79 -5.59 3.89
C GLY A 191 2.16 -6.72 2.93
N ALA A 192 1.24 -7.67 2.69
CA ALA A 192 1.43 -8.80 1.79
C ALA A 192 1.05 -8.50 0.32
N LEU A 193 0.43 -7.36 0.06
CA LEU A 193 -0.15 -7.03 -1.25
C LEU A 193 0.88 -7.12 -2.38
N ALA A 194 2.05 -6.52 -2.18
CA ALA A 194 3.11 -6.51 -3.18
C ALA A 194 3.64 -7.93 -3.50
N LEU A 195 3.76 -8.79 -2.49
CA LEU A 195 4.16 -10.19 -2.67
C LEU A 195 3.10 -10.98 -3.45
N ALA A 196 1.81 -10.77 -3.18
CA ALA A 196 0.73 -11.38 -3.96
C ALA A 196 0.84 -11.00 -5.46
N GLY A 197 1.06 -9.71 -5.74
CA GLY A 197 1.26 -9.22 -7.10
C GLY A 197 2.52 -9.78 -7.76
N LEU A 198 3.63 -9.88 -7.03
CA LEU A 198 4.86 -10.50 -7.52
C LEU A 198 4.62 -11.94 -7.94
N LYS A 199 3.99 -12.76 -7.09
CA LYS A 199 3.68 -14.16 -7.39
C LYS A 199 2.81 -14.30 -8.64
N LYS A 200 1.74 -13.52 -8.74
CA LYS A 200 0.84 -13.47 -9.91
C LYS A 200 1.60 -13.08 -11.18
N TYR A 201 2.45 -12.06 -11.09
CA TYR A 201 3.25 -11.56 -12.22
C TYR A 201 4.25 -12.59 -12.72
N VAL A 202 5.01 -13.21 -11.81
CA VAL A 202 6.01 -14.24 -12.15
C VAL A 202 5.35 -15.41 -12.87
N THR A 203 4.23 -15.89 -12.35
CA THR A 203 3.45 -16.97 -12.97
C THR A 203 2.95 -16.58 -14.37
N LYS A 204 2.30 -15.41 -14.49
CA LYS A 204 1.74 -14.92 -15.76
C LYS A 204 2.80 -14.67 -16.83
N LYS A 205 3.94 -14.10 -16.46
CA LYS A 205 5.04 -13.77 -17.37
C LYS A 205 6.06 -14.91 -17.55
N LYS A 206 5.91 -16.01 -16.79
CA LYS A 206 6.84 -17.16 -16.78
C LYS A 206 8.30 -16.73 -16.56
N LEU A 207 8.50 -15.77 -15.63
CA LEU A 207 9.84 -15.25 -15.33
C LEU A 207 10.69 -16.29 -14.62
N LYS A 208 11.97 -16.36 -15.00
CA LYS A 208 12.98 -17.23 -14.37
C LYS A 208 14.29 -16.46 -14.21
N ASN A 209 15.01 -16.77 -13.14
CA ASN A 209 16.35 -16.24 -12.86
C ASN A 209 16.40 -14.71 -12.94
N LYS A 210 15.45 -14.02 -12.27
CA LYS A 210 15.39 -12.57 -12.15
C LYS A 210 15.35 -12.19 -10.68
N ASN A 211 16.08 -11.13 -10.32
CA ASN A 211 15.99 -10.52 -9.00
C ASN A 211 14.78 -9.60 -8.95
N LEU A 212 13.89 -9.90 -8.03
CA LEU A 212 12.61 -9.22 -7.85
C LEU A 212 12.46 -8.82 -6.39
N ILE A 213 11.97 -7.63 -6.13
CA ILE A 213 11.67 -7.15 -4.78
C ILE A 213 10.17 -6.91 -4.65
N ALA A 214 9.60 -7.33 -3.53
CA ALA A 214 8.26 -6.93 -3.10
C ALA A 214 8.36 -6.12 -1.81
N THR A 215 7.73 -4.95 -1.76
CA THR A 215 7.69 -4.15 -0.54
C THR A 215 6.83 -4.82 0.53
N TYR A 216 7.36 -4.91 1.76
CA TYR A 216 6.62 -5.36 2.94
C TYR A 216 6.25 -4.14 3.77
N CYS A 217 4.98 -3.71 3.71
CA CYS A 217 4.58 -2.37 4.17
C CYS A 217 4.00 -2.32 5.58
N GLY A 218 3.79 -3.45 6.27
CA GLY A 218 3.23 -3.40 7.61
C GLY A 218 2.81 -4.75 8.19
N SER A 219 2.68 -4.76 9.53
CA SER A 219 2.29 -5.92 10.33
C SER A 219 1.34 -5.56 11.48
N ASN A 220 0.62 -4.42 11.39
CA ASN A 220 -0.35 -3.99 12.39
C ASN A 220 -1.69 -4.72 12.23
N LEU A 221 -1.65 -6.03 12.43
CA LEU A 221 -2.80 -6.92 12.30
C LEU A 221 -3.42 -7.21 13.67
N ASN A 222 -4.75 -7.14 13.77
CA ASN A 222 -5.46 -7.65 14.93
C ASN A 222 -5.42 -9.19 14.92
N PHE A 223 -5.23 -9.80 16.09
CA PHE A 223 -5.09 -11.26 16.21
C PHE A 223 -6.31 -12.01 15.63
N GLU A 224 -7.53 -11.48 15.85
CA GLU A 224 -8.78 -12.04 15.33
C GLU A 224 -8.80 -12.13 13.79
N SER A 225 -8.09 -11.23 13.10
CA SER A 225 -8.01 -11.22 11.64
C SER A 225 -7.25 -12.43 11.09
N LEU A 226 -6.40 -13.08 11.90
CA LEU A 226 -5.67 -14.30 11.48
C LEU A 226 -6.62 -15.46 11.17
N ALA A 227 -7.73 -15.57 11.91
CA ALA A 227 -8.73 -16.60 11.65
C ALA A 227 -9.36 -16.44 10.26
N HIS A 228 -9.70 -15.22 9.87
CA HIS A 228 -10.27 -14.93 8.54
C HIS A 228 -9.27 -15.24 7.42
N ILE A 229 -8.00 -14.85 7.59
CA ILE A 229 -6.92 -15.14 6.64
C ILE A 229 -6.73 -16.65 6.45
N ALA A 230 -6.73 -17.42 7.55
CA ALA A 230 -6.56 -18.87 7.51
C ALA A 230 -7.72 -19.58 6.80
N VAL A 231 -8.96 -19.12 7.00
CA VAL A 231 -10.16 -19.69 6.34
C VAL A 231 -10.16 -19.40 4.85
N SER A 232 -9.93 -18.17 4.42
CA SER A 232 -9.90 -17.80 3.00
C SER A 232 -8.84 -18.59 2.22
N TYR A 233 -7.69 -18.87 2.82
CA TYR A 233 -6.66 -19.71 2.21
C TYR A 233 -7.11 -21.16 1.97
N THR A 234 -7.92 -21.74 2.86
CA THR A 234 -8.41 -23.13 2.70
C THR A 234 -9.37 -23.27 1.51
N HIS A 235 -10.12 -22.23 1.18
CA HIS A 235 -10.99 -22.20 -0.01
C HIS A 235 -10.18 -22.23 -1.32
N LEU A 236 -9.08 -21.48 -1.41
CA LEU A 236 -8.17 -21.52 -2.59
C LEU A 236 -7.68 -22.95 -2.87
N ARG A 237 -7.19 -23.64 -1.86
CA ARG A 237 -6.70 -25.02 -2.01
C ARG A 237 -7.78 -26.01 -2.46
N ALA A 238 -9.01 -25.84 -2.00
CA ALA A 238 -10.11 -26.69 -2.42
C ALA A 238 -10.44 -26.51 -3.92
N HIS A 239 -10.29 -25.30 -4.45
CA HIS A 239 -10.47 -25.03 -5.89
C HIS A 239 -9.30 -25.54 -6.75
N GLU A 240 -8.07 -25.47 -6.28
CA GLU A 240 -6.89 -25.98 -7.00
C GLU A 240 -6.88 -27.53 -7.06
N THR A 241 -7.34 -28.22 -6.01
CA THR A 241 -7.39 -29.69 -5.95
C THR A 241 -8.60 -30.29 -6.69
N SER A 242 -9.61 -29.50 -7.03
CA SER A 242 -10.77 -29.96 -7.81
C SER A 242 -10.57 -29.93 -9.33
N THR A 243 -9.40 -29.53 -9.80
CA THR A 243 -9.05 -29.41 -11.23
C THR A 243 -8.08 -30.51 -11.73
N TYR A 244 -7.92 -31.60 -10.93
CA TYR A 244 -7.17 -32.79 -11.34
C TYR A 244 -8.07 -34.02 -11.39
#